data_64054947c28f9c4d8a12339d7b2b7b29
#
_entry.id   64054947c28f9c4d8a12339d7b2b7b29
#
_cell.length_a   1.000
_cell.length_b   1.000
_cell.length_c   1.000
_cell.angle_alpha   90.00
_cell.angle_beta   90.00
_cell.angle_gamma   90.00
#
_symmetry.space_group_name_H-M   'P 1'
#
loop_
_entity.id
_entity.type
_entity.pdbx_description
1 polymer ?
#
loop_
_entity_poly.entity_id
_entity_poly.type
_entity_poly.pdbx_seq_one_letter_code
_entity_poly.pdbx_strand_id
1 'polypeptide(L)'
;MNIDLELITSCLNKERKAQYELYKQSYSFLMAICRRYANSNYEADDLLNLGYMKILTNLDKYQPKIPFAVWMRRVLINTIIDEHRKNIKHNESINYVENHFDSVVSFEVNEAIDNLNLEEIQKCIELLPNVSKKVFNLFVVDGYSHKEIADLLNISEGTSKWHVNFSRQKLQESLQNLVGTMKISDIR
;
A
#
# COMPACT_ATOMS: atom_id res chain seq x y z
N MET A 1 -15.81 0.20 -7.43
CA MET A 1 -16.64 1.10 -6.60
C MET A 1 -17.04 2.29 -7.45
N ASN A 2 -18.32 2.51 -7.63
CA ASN A 2 -18.88 3.65 -8.37
C ASN A 2 -19.61 4.53 -7.36
N ILE A 3 -19.15 5.76 -7.14
CA ILE A 3 -19.76 6.74 -6.23
C ILE A 3 -20.48 7.78 -7.10
N ASP A 4 -21.75 8.04 -6.77
CA ASP A 4 -22.58 8.99 -7.49
C ASP A 4 -22.06 10.44 -7.29
N LEU A 5 -22.10 11.24 -8.36
CA LEU A 5 -21.75 12.66 -8.31
C LEU A 5 -22.68 13.47 -7.42
N GLU A 6 -23.95 13.09 -7.30
CA GLU A 6 -24.91 13.72 -6.39
C GLU A 6 -24.48 13.54 -4.92
N LEU A 7 -24.02 12.32 -4.56
CA LEU A 7 -23.50 12.05 -3.22
C LEU A 7 -22.26 12.91 -2.92
N ILE A 8 -21.35 13.05 -3.91
CA ILE A 8 -20.16 13.91 -3.76
C ILE A 8 -20.56 15.36 -3.56
N THR A 9 -21.55 15.85 -4.31
CA THR A 9 -22.06 17.23 -4.20
C THR A 9 -22.69 17.47 -2.82
N SER A 10 -23.52 16.55 -2.31
CA SER A 10 -24.09 16.63 -0.97
C SER A 10 -23.01 16.60 0.13
N CYS A 11 -21.93 15.83 -0.07
CA CYS A 11 -20.78 15.85 0.83
C CYS A 11 -20.04 17.20 0.84
N LEU A 12 -19.90 17.85 -0.33
CA LEU A 12 -19.34 19.21 -0.46
C LEU A 12 -20.20 20.25 0.31
N ASN A 13 -21.52 20.08 0.30
CA ASN A 13 -22.46 20.89 1.09
C ASN A 13 -22.43 20.57 2.60
N LYS A 14 -21.52 19.69 3.04
CA LYS A 14 -21.35 19.28 4.44
C LYS A 14 -22.56 18.58 5.05
N GLU A 15 -23.39 17.94 4.24
CA GLU A 15 -24.52 17.14 4.69
C GLU A 15 -24.04 15.87 5.41
N ARG A 16 -24.29 15.80 6.73
CA ARG A 16 -23.81 14.69 7.57
C ARG A 16 -24.27 13.31 7.10
N LYS A 17 -25.52 13.20 6.60
CA LYS A 17 -26.06 11.95 6.08
C LYS A 17 -25.30 11.49 4.83
N ALA A 18 -24.99 12.42 3.92
CA ALA A 18 -24.22 12.14 2.72
C ALA A 18 -22.78 11.72 3.06
N GLN A 19 -22.14 12.42 3.99
CA GLN A 19 -20.80 12.06 4.46
C GLN A 19 -20.76 10.66 5.09
N TYR A 20 -21.77 10.31 5.90
CA TYR A 20 -21.90 8.98 6.47
C TYR A 20 -22.13 7.91 5.40
N GLU A 21 -22.95 8.18 4.40
CA GLU A 21 -23.20 7.27 3.30
C GLU A 21 -21.94 7.05 2.45
N LEU A 22 -21.19 8.10 2.16
CA LEU A 22 -19.91 8.02 1.49
C LEU A 22 -18.91 7.17 2.30
N TYR A 23 -18.86 7.34 3.62
CA TYR A 23 -18.04 6.53 4.51
C TYR A 23 -18.39 5.03 4.37
N LYS A 24 -19.67 4.68 4.49
CA LYS A 24 -20.12 3.29 4.38
C LYS A 24 -19.75 2.66 3.03
N GLN A 25 -20.00 3.38 1.93
CA GLN A 25 -19.70 2.88 0.59
C GLN A 25 -18.20 2.72 0.33
N SER A 26 -17.36 3.55 0.93
CA SER A 26 -15.91 3.53 0.74
C SER A 26 -15.14 2.73 1.79
N TYR A 27 -15.77 2.36 2.90
CA TYR A 27 -15.12 1.73 4.06
C TYR A 27 -14.24 0.53 3.69
N SER A 28 -14.80 -0.49 3.05
CA SER A 28 -14.06 -1.71 2.73
C SER A 28 -12.87 -1.45 1.80
N PHE A 29 -13.05 -0.55 0.84
CA PHE A 29 -12.00 -0.15 -0.09
C PHE A 29 -10.86 0.59 0.62
N LEU A 30 -11.17 1.59 1.45
CA LEU A 30 -10.17 2.38 2.17
C LEU A 30 -9.49 1.54 3.26
N MET A 31 -10.24 0.71 3.99
CA MET A 31 -9.71 -0.19 5.01
C MET A 31 -8.72 -1.20 4.42
N ALA A 32 -9.00 -1.76 3.25
CA ALA A 32 -8.07 -2.67 2.58
C ALA A 32 -6.73 -1.97 2.24
N ILE A 33 -6.76 -0.67 1.92
CA ILE A 33 -5.53 0.11 1.74
C ILE A 33 -4.82 0.32 3.08
N CYS A 34 -5.53 0.75 4.13
CA CYS A 34 -4.93 1.01 5.45
C CYS A 34 -4.21 -0.24 5.99
N ARG A 35 -4.83 -1.42 5.90
CA ARG A 35 -4.24 -2.69 6.37
C ARG A 35 -2.91 -3.04 5.70
N ARG A 36 -2.69 -2.68 4.43
CA ARG A 36 -1.41 -2.92 3.76
C ARG A 36 -0.25 -2.10 4.32
N TYR A 37 -0.56 -0.95 4.92
CA TYR A 37 0.44 -0.01 5.42
C TYR A 37 0.56 0.00 6.95
N ALA A 38 -0.46 -0.46 7.65
CA ALA A 38 -0.49 -0.55 9.12
C ALA A 38 0.26 -1.77 9.64
N ASN A 39 0.75 -1.67 10.88
CA ASN A 39 1.38 -2.77 11.61
C ASN A 39 0.39 -3.51 12.54
N SER A 40 -0.82 -2.96 12.73
CA SER A 40 -1.89 -3.55 13.54
C SER A 40 -3.26 -3.13 13.03
N ASN A 41 -4.31 -3.86 13.42
CA ASN A 41 -5.68 -3.47 13.10
C ASN A 41 -6.04 -2.10 13.71
N TYR A 42 -5.54 -1.82 14.90
CA TYR A 42 -5.77 -0.54 15.58
C TYR A 42 -5.18 0.64 14.79
N GLU A 43 -3.93 0.50 14.33
CA GLU A 43 -3.30 1.50 13.46
C GLU A 43 -4.06 1.65 12.14
N ALA A 44 -4.59 0.56 11.57
CA ALA A 44 -5.39 0.64 10.35
C ALA A 44 -6.69 1.44 10.53
N ASP A 45 -7.36 1.31 11.68
CA ASP A 45 -8.56 2.08 12.02
C ASP A 45 -8.22 3.57 12.17
N ASP A 46 -7.12 3.92 12.84
CA ASP A 46 -6.66 5.30 12.99
C ASP A 46 -6.31 5.93 11.64
N LEU A 47 -5.58 5.19 10.80
CA LEU A 47 -5.23 5.64 9.45
C LEU A 47 -6.47 5.85 8.56
N LEU A 48 -7.48 4.98 8.70
CA LEU A 48 -8.75 5.12 7.99
C LEU A 48 -9.47 6.41 8.40
N ASN A 49 -9.59 6.64 9.70
CA ASN A 49 -10.27 7.83 10.23
C ASN A 49 -9.55 9.11 9.79
N LEU A 50 -8.22 9.15 9.92
CA LEU A 50 -7.40 10.28 9.50
C LEU A 50 -7.52 10.51 7.98
N GLY A 51 -7.41 9.44 7.19
CA GLY A 51 -7.50 9.49 5.73
C GLY A 51 -8.89 9.93 5.26
N TYR A 52 -9.95 9.41 5.89
CA TYR A 52 -11.31 9.81 5.55
C TYR A 52 -11.57 11.28 5.84
N MET A 53 -11.10 11.80 6.98
CA MET A 53 -11.16 13.23 7.28
C MET A 53 -10.41 14.07 6.24
N LYS A 54 -9.24 13.59 5.76
CA LYS A 54 -8.49 14.26 4.67
C LYS A 54 -9.23 14.22 3.34
N ILE A 55 -9.92 13.12 3.02
CA ILE A 55 -10.77 13.02 1.83
C ILE A 55 -11.88 14.06 1.90
N LEU A 56 -12.62 14.15 3.01
CA LEU A 56 -13.69 15.13 3.16
C LEU A 56 -13.20 16.59 3.10
N THR A 57 -12.07 16.89 3.75
CA THR A 57 -11.52 18.26 3.78
C THR A 57 -10.90 18.71 2.45
N ASN A 58 -10.54 17.79 1.56
CA ASN A 58 -10.01 18.10 0.23
C ASN A 58 -11.00 17.79 -0.89
N LEU A 59 -12.23 17.49 -0.58
CA LEU A 59 -13.24 17.07 -1.55
C LEU A 59 -13.50 18.13 -2.64
N ASP A 60 -13.32 19.39 -2.31
CA ASP A 60 -13.38 20.56 -3.22
C ASP A 60 -12.28 20.53 -4.31
N LYS A 61 -11.19 19.79 -4.07
CA LYS A 61 -10.08 19.63 -5.03
C LYS A 61 -10.29 18.47 -5.99
N TYR A 62 -11.33 17.66 -5.79
CA TYR A 62 -11.64 16.56 -6.69
C TYR A 62 -12.11 17.10 -8.05
N GLN A 63 -11.49 16.56 -9.12
CA GLN A 63 -11.89 16.85 -10.51
C GLN A 63 -12.41 15.56 -11.16
N PRO A 64 -13.60 15.56 -11.78
CA PRO A 64 -14.20 14.37 -12.39
C PRO A 64 -13.45 13.79 -13.61
N LYS A 65 -12.26 14.29 -13.91
CA LYS A 65 -11.37 13.77 -14.98
C LYS A 65 -10.81 12.39 -14.67
N ILE A 66 -10.79 12.01 -13.40
CA ILE A 66 -10.32 10.70 -12.93
C ILE A 66 -11.41 10.06 -12.07
N PRO A 67 -11.49 8.71 -12.01
CA PRO A 67 -12.43 8.03 -11.14
C PRO A 67 -12.25 8.45 -9.68
N PHE A 68 -13.34 8.68 -8.97
CA PHE A 68 -13.33 9.15 -7.58
C PHE A 68 -12.54 8.19 -6.64
N ALA A 69 -12.67 6.89 -6.86
CA ALA A 69 -11.91 5.87 -6.12
C ALA A 69 -10.39 6.04 -6.27
N VAL A 70 -9.90 6.41 -7.46
CA VAL A 70 -8.48 6.65 -7.71
C VAL A 70 -8.01 7.90 -6.97
N TRP A 71 -8.82 8.96 -6.98
CA TRP A 71 -8.53 10.19 -6.24
C TRP A 71 -8.51 9.94 -4.73
N MET A 72 -9.53 9.26 -4.16
CA MET A 72 -9.55 8.90 -2.75
C MET A 72 -8.34 8.05 -2.33
N ARG A 73 -7.96 7.05 -3.16
CA ARG A 73 -6.77 6.23 -2.92
C ARG A 73 -5.52 7.10 -2.77
N ARG A 74 -5.30 8.05 -3.69
CA ARG A 74 -4.14 8.95 -3.64
C ARG A 74 -4.15 9.83 -2.39
N VAL A 75 -5.30 10.40 -2.03
CA VAL A 75 -5.43 11.21 -0.80
C VAL A 75 -5.11 10.38 0.44
N LEU A 76 -5.65 9.15 0.52
CA LEU A 76 -5.43 8.24 1.65
C LEU A 76 -3.95 7.85 1.76
N ILE A 77 -3.34 7.38 0.67
CA ILE A 77 -1.93 6.92 0.67
C ILE A 77 -1.00 8.06 1.06
N ASN A 78 -1.18 9.26 0.48
CA ASN A 78 -0.39 10.42 0.85
C ASN A 78 -0.53 10.75 2.35
N THR A 79 -1.75 10.66 2.89
CA THR A 79 -2.00 10.87 4.33
C THR A 79 -1.29 9.82 5.18
N ILE A 80 -1.33 8.56 4.79
CA ILE A 80 -0.63 7.44 5.47
C ILE A 80 0.88 7.69 5.48
N ILE A 81 1.45 8.04 4.34
CA ILE A 81 2.90 8.29 4.23
C ILE A 81 3.30 9.52 5.05
N ASP A 82 2.52 10.60 5.02
CA ASP A 82 2.79 11.78 5.83
C ASP A 82 2.76 11.47 7.33
N GLU A 83 1.82 10.63 7.78
CA GLU A 83 1.75 10.20 9.18
C GLU A 83 2.96 9.36 9.58
N HIS A 84 3.36 8.40 8.74
CA HIS A 84 4.59 7.63 8.97
C HIS A 84 5.84 8.52 9.02
N ARG A 85 5.94 9.55 8.18
CA ARG A 85 7.08 10.48 8.20
C ARG A 85 7.14 11.30 9.49
N LYS A 86 6.00 11.70 10.05
CA LYS A 86 5.95 12.38 11.35
C LYS A 86 6.43 11.48 12.47
N ASN A 87 5.98 10.22 12.48
CA ASN A 87 6.35 9.24 13.48
C ASN A 87 7.83 8.86 13.43
N ILE A 88 8.45 8.82 12.22
CA ILE A 88 9.88 8.57 12.06
C ILE A 88 10.71 9.74 12.60
N LYS A 89 10.29 10.99 12.38
CA LYS A 89 10.99 12.17 12.95
C LYS A 89 10.97 12.19 14.48
N HIS A 90 10.02 11.48 15.08
CA HIS A 90 9.90 11.35 16.54
C HIS A 90 10.72 10.18 17.10
N ASN A 91 11.01 9.15 16.30
CA ASN A 91 11.64 7.88 16.70
C ASN A 91 12.86 7.54 15.85
N GLU A 92 13.93 8.36 15.89
CA GLU A 92 15.27 8.06 15.35
C GLU A 92 15.49 8.08 13.83
N SER A 93 16.70 8.54 13.49
CA SER A 93 17.33 8.45 12.18
C SER A 93 17.40 7.00 11.70
N ILE A 94 16.55 6.62 10.76
CA ILE A 94 16.70 5.32 10.08
C ILE A 94 17.94 5.43 9.21
N ASN A 95 19.04 4.80 9.62
CA ASN A 95 20.22 4.58 8.79
C ASN A 95 19.81 3.70 7.61
N TYR A 96 19.62 4.30 6.44
CA TYR A 96 19.53 3.57 5.17
C TYR A 96 20.91 3.02 4.86
N VAL A 97 21.10 1.71 5.05
CA VAL A 97 22.29 1.04 4.55
C VAL A 97 22.11 0.91 3.04
N GLU A 98 22.81 1.75 2.29
CA GLU A 98 22.97 1.62 0.84
C GLU A 98 23.88 0.41 0.57
N ASN A 99 23.29 -0.77 0.51
CA ASN A 99 23.96 -1.93 -0.09
C ASN A 99 23.66 -1.91 -1.59
N HIS A 100 24.68 -1.59 -2.38
CA HIS A 100 24.66 -1.77 -3.81
C HIS A 100 24.60 -3.27 -4.14
N PHE A 101 23.45 -3.74 -4.56
CA PHE A 101 23.28 -5.02 -5.22
C PHE A 101 22.98 -4.78 -6.69
N ASP A 102 24.01 -4.92 -7.53
CA ASP A 102 23.87 -5.08 -8.97
C ASP A 102 23.52 -6.55 -9.25
N SER A 103 22.23 -6.89 -9.27
CA SER A 103 21.78 -8.10 -9.92
C SER A 103 20.35 -7.93 -10.41
N VAL A 104 20.21 -7.82 -11.71
CA VAL A 104 18.95 -7.99 -12.42
C VAL A 104 18.61 -9.48 -12.37
N VAL A 105 17.77 -9.88 -11.44
CA VAL A 105 17.25 -11.25 -11.41
C VAL A 105 16.07 -11.31 -12.39
N SER A 106 16.23 -12.05 -13.48
CA SER A 106 15.15 -12.40 -14.39
C SER A 106 14.16 -13.31 -13.65
N PHE A 107 12.90 -12.94 -13.67
CA PHE A 107 11.82 -13.68 -13.03
C PHE A 107 11.38 -14.82 -13.94
N GLU A 108 11.75 -16.07 -13.63
CA GLU A 108 11.09 -17.25 -14.19
C GLU A 108 9.88 -17.58 -13.29
N VAL A 109 8.69 -17.40 -13.84
CA VAL A 109 7.45 -17.81 -13.20
C VAL A 109 7.37 -19.34 -13.28
N ASN A 110 7.60 -20.03 -12.17
CA ASN A 110 7.39 -21.47 -12.07
C ASN A 110 5.89 -21.76 -11.93
N GLU A 111 5.39 -22.76 -12.66
CA GLU A 111 3.99 -23.27 -12.59
C GLU A 111 3.52 -23.60 -11.15
N ALA A 112 4.44 -23.77 -10.20
CA ALA A 112 4.13 -23.99 -8.80
C ALA A 112 3.54 -22.75 -8.07
N ILE A 113 3.70 -21.53 -8.62
CA ILE A 113 3.17 -20.29 -8.05
C ILE A 113 1.65 -20.16 -8.34
N ASP A 114 1.16 -20.77 -9.40
CA ASP A 114 -0.26 -20.73 -9.80
C ASP A 114 -1.19 -21.37 -8.75
N ASN A 115 -0.66 -22.20 -7.86
CA ASN A 115 -1.43 -22.88 -6.80
C ASN A 115 -1.44 -22.12 -5.46
N LEU A 116 -0.71 -21.00 -5.33
CA LEU A 116 -0.70 -20.20 -4.11
C LEU A 116 -1.94 -19.33 -4.01
N ASN A 117 -2.59 -19.34 -2.85
CA ASN A 117 -3.73 -18.47 -2.62
C ASN A 117 -3.26 -17.04 -2.25
N LEU A 118 -4.16 -16.05 -2.40
CA LEU A 118 -3.88 -14.64 -2.12
C LEU A 118 -3.42 -14.39 -0.67
N GLU A 119 -3.90 -15.20 0.28
CA GLU A 119 -3.55 -15.05 1.70
C GLU A 119 -2.09 -15.42 1.96
N GLU A 120 -1.56 -16.43 1.27
CA GLU A 120 -0.17 -16.85 1.38
C GLU A 120 0.79 -15.81 0.81
N ILE A 121 0.44 -15.25 -0.34
CA ILE A 121 1.19 -14.13 -0.95
C ILE A 121 1.20 -12.92 -0.02
N GLN A 122 0.06 -12.60 0.58
CA GLN A 122 -0.06 -11.48 1.52
C GLN A 122 0.81 -11.69 2.76
N LYS A 123 0.85 -12.90 3.33
CA LYS A 123 1.73 -13.24 4.45
C LYS A 123 3.21 -13.04 4.08
N CYS A 124 3.63 -13.44 2.88
CA CYS A 124 4.99 -13.19 2.42
C CYS A 124 5.32 -11.69 2.33
N ILE A 125 4.38 -10.87 1.85
CA ILE A 125 4.55 -9.41 1.79
C ILE A 125 4.66 -8.81 3.21
N GLU A 126 3.92 -9.35 4.18
CA GLU A 126 3.98 -8.89 5.58
C GLU A 126 5.33 -9.16 6.24
N LEU A 127 6.06 -10.18 5.80
CA LEU A 127 7.41 -10.51 6.29
C LEU A 127 8.51 -9.57 5.75
N LEU A 128 8.22 -8.74 4.75
CA LEU A 128 9.18 -7.77 4.25
C LEU A 128 9.52 -6.71 5.31
N PRO A 129 10.79 -6.24 5.35
CA PRO A 129 11.15 -5.09 6.18
C PRO A 129 10.25 -3.89 5.89
N ASN A 130 9.90 -3.12 6.90
CA ASN A 130 8.88 -2.06 6.85
C ASN A 130 9.04 -1.08 5.67
N VAL A 131 10.27 -0.63 5.39
CA VAL A 131 10.51 0.30 4.28
C VAL A 131 10.35 -0.39 2.93
N SER A 132 10.90 -1.61 2.78
CA SER A 132 10.79 -2.40 1.56
C SER A 132 9.33 -2.77 1.26
N LYS A 133 8.54 -3.12 2.29
CA LYS A 133 7.10 -3.38 2.18
C LYS A 133 6.34 -2.14 1.68
N LYS A 134 6.64 -0.96 2.22
CA LYS A 134 6.02 0.31 1.78
C LYS A 134 6.35 0.62 0.34
N VAL A 135 7.63 0.56 -0.04
CA VAL A 135 8.08 0.82 -1.42
C VAL A 135 7.47 -0.19 -2.39
N PHE A 136 7.42 -1.47 -2.01
CA PHE A 136 6.81 -2.53 -2.81
C PHE A 136 5.31 -2.29 -3.03
N ASN A 137 4.56 -1.98 -1.97
CA ASN A 137 3.14 -1.68 -2.07
C ASN A 137 2.88 -0.45 -2.95
N LEU A 138 3.63 0.63 -2.76
CA LEU A 138 3.50 1.84 -3.59
C LEU A 138 3.76 1.54 -5.08
N PHE A 139 4.82 0.80 -5.40
CA PHE A 139 5.21 0.55 -6.77
C PHE A 139 4.33 -0.50 -7.44
N VAL A 140 4.19 -1.69 -6.81
CA VAL A 140 3.56 -2.87 -7.44
C VAL A 140 2.03 -2.83 -7.32
N VAL A 141 1.51 -2.43 -6.15
CA VAL A 141 0.06 -2.50 -5.88
C VAL A 141 -0.64 -1.18 -6.23
N ASP A 142 -0.03 -0.06 -5.89
CA ASP A 142 -0.66 1.25 -6.01
C ASP A 142 -0.20 2.03 -7.26
N GLY A 143 0.81 1.54 -8.00
CA GLY A 143 1.20 2.03 -9.32
C GLY A 143 1.97 3.36 -9.32
N TYR A 144 2.64 3.71 -8.22
CA TYR A 144 3.51 4.89 -8.15
C TYR A 144 4.81 4.65 -8.90
N SER A 145 5.29 5.65 -9.61
CA SER A 145 6.63 5.64 -10.21
C SER A 145 7.72 5.74 -9.14
N HIS A 146 8.95 5.29 -9.45
CA HIS A 146 10.09 5.43 -8.54
C HIS A 146 10.36 6.89 -8.16
N LYS A 147 10.11 7.84 -9.06
CA LYS A 147 10.22 9.27 -8.79
C LYS A 147 9.21 9.73 -7.74
N GLU A 148 7.93 9.38 -7.91
CA GLU A 148 6.88 9.71 -6.93
C GLU A 148 7.16 9.07 -5.57
N ILE A 149 7.67 7.83 -5.54
CA ILE A 149 8.05 7.13 -4.30
C ILE A 149 9.25 7.83 -3.63
N ALA A 150 10.23 8.25 -4.42
CA ALA A 150 11.38 8.99 -3.93
C ALA A 150 10.95 10.28 -3.23
N ASP A 151 10.07 11.06 -3.87
CA ASP A 151 9.51 12.29 -3.30
C ASP A 151 8.66 12.00 -2.05
N LEU A 152 7.82 10.96 -2.09
CA LEU A 152 6.93 10.59 -0.97
C LEU A 152 7.69 10.10 0.26
N LEU A 153 8.74 9.29 0.08
CA LEU A 153 9.48 8.68 1.19
C LEU A 153 10.78 9.43 1.54
N ASN A 154 11.12 10.48 0.80
CA ASN A 154 12.37 11.23 0.94
C ASN A 154 13.61 10.33 0.81
N ILE A 155 13.65 9.52 -0.24
CA ILE A 155 14.75 8.63 -0.63
C ILE A 155 15.18 8.93 -2.06
N SER A 156 16.29 8.33 -2.53
CA SER A 156 16.65 8.41 -3.95
C SER A 156 15.80 7.47 -4.81
N GLU A 157 15.66 7.76 -6.11
CA GLU A 157 15.04 6.81 -7.06
C GLU A 157 15.81 5.48 -7.11
N GLY A 158 17.15 5.54 -6.97
CA GLY A 158 18.01 4.36 -6.88
C GLY A 158 17.65 3.51 -5.67
N THR A 159 17.46 4.13 -4.50
CA THR A 159 17.01 3.46 -3.27
C THR A 159 15.62 2.83 -3.46
N SER A 160 14.69 3.53 -4.11
CA SER A 160 13.37 2.98 -4.42
C SER A 160 13.46 1.73 -5.32
N LYS A 161 14.28 1.77 -6.38
CA LYS A 161 14.53 0.61 -7.26
C LYS A 161 15.15 -0.55 -6.49
N TRP A 162 16.12 -0.25 -5.63
CA TRP A 162 16.75 -1.26 -4.78
C TRP A 162 15.72 -1.97 -3.88
N HIS A 163 14.85 -1.22 -3.19
CA HIS A 163 13.83 -1.81 -2.33
C HIS A 163 12.85 -2.71 -3.10
N VAL A 164 12.46 -2.34 -4.32
CA VAL A 164 11.59 -3.19 -5.16
C VAL A 164 12.31 -4.49 -5.53
N ASN A 165 13.56 -4.42 -5.96
CA ASN A 165 14.34 -5.60 -6.33
C ASN A 165 14.60 -6.51 -5.11
N PHE A 166 14.99 -5.93 -3.98
CA PHE A 166 15.13 -6.65 -2.71
C PHE A 166 13.84 -7.35 -2.29
N SER A 167 12.69 -6.66 -2.38
CA SER A 167 11.39 -7.25 -2.05
C SER A 167 11.05 -8.40 -2.96
N ARG A 168 11.29 -8.28 -4.28
CA ARG A 168 11.07 -9.38 -5.24
C ARG A 168 11.89 -10.61 -4.90
N GLN A 169 13.17 -10.44 -4.60
CA GLN A 169 14.06 -11.53 -4.23
C GLN A 169 13.57 -12.22 -2.94
N LYS A 170 13.23 -11.44 -1.90
CA LYS A 170 12.73 -11.99 -0.63
C LYS A 170 11.39 -12.71 -0.79
N LEU A 171 10.50 -12.18 -1.59
CA LEU A 171 9.23 -12.85 -1.90
C LEU A 171 9.47 -14.16 -2.66
N GLN A 172 10.36 -14.19 -3.62
CA GLN A 172 10.72 -15.40 -4.36
C GLN A 172 11.28 -16.49 -3.43
N GLU A 173 12.21 -16.14 -2.54
CA GLU A 173 12.75 -17.04 -1.51
C GLU A 173 11.63 -17.61 -0.62
N SER A 174 10.73 -16.75 -0.13
CA SER A 174 9.62 -17.15 0.73
C SER A 174 8.61 -18.06 0.02
N LEU A 175 8.27 -17.77 -1.22
CA LEU A 175 7.36 -18.57 -2.04
C LEU A 175 7.96 -19.95 -2.38
N GLN A 176 9.24 -20.01 -2.71
CA GLN A 176 9.95 -21.29 -2.96
C GLN A 176 9.95 -22.19 -1.72
N ASN A 177 10.15 -21.61 -0.53
CA ASN A 177 10.10 -22.35 0.74
C ASN A 177 8.69 -22.90 1.03
N LEU A 178 7.63 -22.11 0.74
CA LEU A 178 6.24 -22.56 0.89
C LEU A 178 5.91 -23.72 -0.05
N VAL A 179 6.27 -23.62 -1.32
CA VAL A 179 6.07 -24.69 -2.31
C VAL A 179 6.87 -25.95 -1.95
N GLY A 180 8.09 -25.79 -1.44
CA GLY A 180 8.92 -26.92 -0.97
C GLY A 180 8.30 -27.65 0.21
N THR A 181 7.69 -26.94 1.16
CA THR A 181 6.99 -27.53 2.32
C THR A 181 5.67 -28.21 1.94
N MET A 182 4.92 -27.68 0.97
CA MET A 182 3.69 -28.32 0.47
C MET A 182 3.97 -29.67 -0.21
N LYS A 183 5.01 -29.77 -1.03
CA LYS A 183 5.40 -31.04 -1.67
C LYS A 183 5.81 -32.14 -0.68
N ILE A 184 6.27 -31.78 0.51
CA ILE A 184 6.64 -32.75 1.57
C ILE A 184 5.41 -33.21 2.35
N SER A 185 4.38 -32.38 2.49
CA SER A 185 3.13 -32.73 3.19
C SER A 185 2.22 -33.68 2.37
N ASP A 186 2.30 -33.62 1.02
CA ASP A 186 1.53 -34.46 0.12
C ASP A 186 2.11 -35.88 -0.07
N ILE A 187 3.28 -36.16 0.52
CA ILE A 187 3.98 -37.47 0.45
C ILE A 187 3.75 -38.30 1.77
N ARG A 188 2.96 -37.82 2.69
CA ARG A 188 2.54 -38.53 3.92
C ARG A 188 1.05 -38.80 3.88
#